data_799a05f7e98c5c102746d4a84902cf15
#
_entry.id   799a05f7e98c5c102746d4a84902cf15
#
_cell.length_a   1.000
_cell.length_b   1.000
_cell.length_c   1.000
_cell.angle_alpha   90.00
_cell.angle_beta   90.00
_cell.angle_gamma   90.00
#
_symmetry.space_group_name_H-M   'P 1'
#
loop_
_entity.id
_entity.type
_entity.pdbx_description
1 polymer ?
#
loop_
_entity_poly.entity_id
_entity_poly.type
_entity_poly.pdbx_seq_one_letter_code
_entity_poly.pdbx_strand_id
1 'polypeptide(L)'
;MAGGPGDAGLLTLRGREVLEKAQSVVYDALVGDGILGWIPEGAEQIYVGKRGGSHTKSQEEINQILVEEAEKGRRVVRLKGGDPFVFGRGSEEALVLQEHGIPFEVVCGVTSAVAVPAACGIPVTHRGMAPSFHVITGHRKNGEPAHMDYSALAREGGTLIFLMGVTSAETICRGLIEGGMDRHNQQICLEIGATAGQR
;
A
#
# COMPACT_ATOMS: atom_id res chain seq x y z
N MET A 1 -9.51 4.79 3.40
CA MET A 1 -9.28 4.04 4.66
C MET A 1 -8.29 2.92 4.41
N ALA A 2 -7.38 2.71 5.34
CA ALA A 2 -6.39 1.64 5.32
C ALA A 2 -6.98 0.31 5.81
N GLY A 3 -6.68 -0.78 5.10
CA GLY A 3 -6.95 -2.16 5.51
C GLY A 3 -5.73 -2.88 6.10
N GLY A 4 -4.60 -2.17 6.27
CA GLY A 4 -3.37 -2.82 6.71
C GLY A 4 -2.76 -3.77 5.66
N PRO A 5 -1.69 -4.49 6.00
CA PRO A 5 -0.91 -5.30 5.05
C PRO A 5 -1.51 -6.68 4.75
N GLY A 6 -2.68 -7.00 5.28
CA GLY A 6 -3.39 -8.28 5.04
C GLY A 6 -3.87 -8.97 6.30
N ASP A 7 -3.15 -8.88 7.41
CA ASP A 7 -3.58 -9.39 8.71
C ASP A 7 -4.67 -8.48 9.30
N ALA A 8 -5.84 -9.06 9.63
CA ALA A 8 -6.95 -8.34 10.25
C ALA A 8 -6.58 -7.75 11.62
N GLY A 9 -5.64 -8.34 12.36
CA GLY A 9 -5.11 -7.82 13.61
C GLY A 9 -4.34 -6.50 13.47
N LEU A 10 -3.94 -6.14 12.24
CA LEU A 10 -3.27 -4.87 11.93
C LEU A 10 -4.21 -3.79 11.40
N LEU A 11 -5.52 -4.02 11.39
CA LEU A 11 -6.50 -2.97 11.14
C LEU A 11 -6.56 -2.03 12.36
N THR A 12 -6.52 -0.73 12.10
CA THR A 12 -6.67 0.25 13.19
C THR A 12 -8.10 0.24 13.76
N LEU A 13 -8.25 0.59 15.03
CA LEU A 13 -9.57 0.71 15.66
C LEU A 13 -10.48 1.69 14.89
N ARG A 14 -9.90 2.82 14.42
CA ARG A 14 -10.66 3.78 13.60
C ARG A 14 -11.05 3.17 12.26
N GLY A 15 -10.17 2.40 11.63
CA GLY A 15 -10.48 1.68 10.38
C GLY A 15 -11.64 0.72 10.56
N ARG A 16 -11.65 -0.06 11.63
CA ARG A 16 -12.75 -0.95 11.97
C ARG A 16 -14.07 -0.21 12.19
N GLU A 17 -14.03 0.84 13.02
CA GLU A 17 -15.21 1.65 13.31
C GLU A 17 -15.85 2.25 12.05
N VAL A 18 -15.04 2.73 11.12
CA VAL A 18 -15.50 3.30 9.86
C VAL A 18 -16.06 2.23 8.93
N LEU A 19 -15.40 1.06 8.86
CA LEU A 19 -15.85 -0.05 8.01
C LEU A 19 -17.19 -0.63 8.46
N GLU A 20 -17.39 -0.81 9.77
CA GLU A 20 -18.63 -1.33 10.35
C GLU A 20 -19.84 -0.40 10.10
N LYS A 21 -19.61 0.87 9.77
CA LYS A 21 -20.66 1.85 9.45
C LYS A 21 -20.82 2.08 7.95
N ALA A 22 -20.07 1.40 7.11
CA ALA A 22 -20.10 1.59 5.66
C ALA A 22 -21.44 1.16 5.06
N GLN A 23 -21.88 1.89 4.03
CA GLN A 23 -23.03 1.54 3.20
C GLN A 23 -22.59 1.15 1.78
N SER A 24 -21.41 1.59 1.37
CA SER A 24 -20.74 1.15 0.15
C SER A 24 -19.25 0.99 0.43
N VAL A 25 -18.64 -0.11 -0.01
CA VAL A 25 -17.22 -0.41 0.17
C VAL A 25 -16.61 -0.69 -1.19
N VAL A 26 -15.69 0.19 -1.60
CA VAL A 26 -14.90 0.05 -2.83
C VAL A 26 -13.53 -0.50 -2.47
N TYR A 27 -13.18 -1.69 -2.94
CA TYR A 27 -11.96 -2.39 -2.50
C TYR A 27 -11.24 -3.11 -3.64
N ASP A 28 -9.97 -3.45 -3.42
CA ASP A 28 -9.10 -4.13 -4.38
C ASP A 28 -8.51 -5.45 -3.80
N ALA A 29 -7.71 -6.12 -4.60
CA ALA A 29 -7.12 -7.44 -4.28
C ALA A 29 -6.10 -7.42 -3.13
N LEU A 30 -5.66 -6.25 -2.67
CA LEU A 30 -4.66 -6.14 -1.60
C LEU A 30 -5.27 -6.15 -0.20
N VAL A 31 -6.60 -6.19 -0.11
CA VAL A 31 -7.32 -6.29 1.16
C VAL A 31 -7.41 -7.75 1.57
N GLY A 32 -6.99 -8.07 2.79
CA GLY A 32 -7.08 -9.43 3.32
C GLY A 32 -8.52 -9.89 3.57
N ASP A 33 -8.80 -11.17 3.32
CA ASP A 33 -10.13 -11.78 3.48
C ASP A 33 -10.70 -11.60 4.89
N GLY A 34 -9.85 -11.63 5.92
CA GLY A 34 -10.29 -11.41 7.30
C GLY A 34 -10.86 -10.02 7.57
N ILE A 35 -10.48 -9.03 6.76
CA ILE A 35 -11.02 -7.66 6.84
C ILE A 35 -12.32 -7.55 6.06
N LEU A 36 -12.42 -8.23 4.92
CA LEU A 36 -13.65 -8.24 4.11
C LEU A 36 -14.84 -8.83 4.89
N GLY A 37 -14.57 -9.78 5.79
CA GLY A 37 -15.60 -10.35 6.68
C GLY A 37 -16.23 -9.36 7.68
N TRP A 38 -15.67 -8.16 7.84
CA TRP A 38 -16.23 -7.10 8.70
C TRP A 38 -17.08 -6.08 7.95
N ILE A 39 -17.21 -6.24 6.63
CA ILE A 39 -18.13 -5.41 5.83
C ILE A 39 -19.57 -5.77 6.23
N PRO A 40 -20.43 -4.78 6.55
CA PRO A 40 -21.83 -5.05 6.89
C PRO A 40 -22.57 -5.79 5.77
N GLU A 41 -23.43 -6.77 6.12
CA GLU A 41 -24.18 -7.57 5.14
C GLU A 41 -25.02 -6.72 4.17
N GLY A 42 -25.51 -5.56 4.61
CA GLY A 42 -26.30 -4.64 3.77
C GLY A 42 -25.47 -3.64 2.97
N ALA A 43 -24.14 -3.64 3.08
CA ALA A 43 -23.30 -2.71 2.34
C ALA A 43 -23.06 -3.16 0.90
N GLU A 44 -23.15 -2.23 -0.04
CA GLU A 44 -22.75 -2.44 -1.43
C GLU A 44 -21.25 -2.74 -1.49
N GLN A 45 -20.86 -3.84 -2.14
CA GLN A 45 -19.45 -4.22 -2.28
C GLN A 45 -19.00 -4.08 -3.73
N ILE A 46 -18.10 -3.14 -3.99
CA ILE A 46 -17.61 -2.80 -5.32
C ILE A 46 -16.13 -3.18 -5.43
N TYR A 47 -15.85 -4.29 -6.10
CA TYR A 47 -14.50 -4.72 -6.37
C TYR A 47 -13.90 -3.98 -7.57
N VAL A 48 -12.73 -3.35 -7.37
CA VAL A 48 -12.04 -2.57 -8.39
C VAL A 48 -10.64 -3.10 -8.74
N GLY A 49 -10.23 -4.22 -8.15
CA GLY A 49 -8.94 -4.86 -8.41
C GLY A 49 -8.90 -5.62 -9.74
N LYS A 50 -7.73 -6.19 -10.05
CA LYS A 50 -7.55 -7.06 -11.22
C LYS A 50 -8.29 -8.38 -10.99
N ARG A 51 -9.21 -8.73 -11.90
CA ARG A 51 -9.70 -10.12 -12.02
C ARG A 51 -9.10 -10.72 -13.28
N GLY A 52 -8.65 -11.98 -13.21
CA GLY A 52 -8.10 -12.67 -14.37
C GLY A 52 -9.03 -12.58 -15.57
N GLY A 53 -8.55 -12.01 -16.69
CA GLY A 53 -9.29 -11.89 -17.95
C GLY A 53 -10.23 -10.70 -18.10
N SER A 54 -10.43 -9.83 -17.08
CA SER A 54 -11.24 -8.62 -17.21
C SER A 54 -10.38 -7.34 -17.19
N HIS A 55 -10.85 -6.29 -17.87
CA HIS A 55 -10.21 -4.97 -17.81
C HIS A 55 -10.05 -4.53 -16.36
N THR A 56 -8.80 -4.19 -15.99
CA THR A 56 -8.54 -3.54 -14.71
C THR A 56 -9.13 -2.13 -14.79
N LYS A 57 -9.94 -1.74 -13.81
CA LYS A 57 -10.45 -0.36 -13.74
C LYS A 57 -9.28 0.62 -13.66
N SER A 58 -9.35 1.66 -14.46
CA SER A 58 -8.40 2.77 -14.39
C SER A 58 -8.59 3.55 -13.09
N GLN A 59 -7.63 4.39 -12.72
CA GLN A 59 -7.79 5.23 -11.52
C GLN A 59 -8.93 6.23 -11.71
N GLU A 60 -9.12 6.72 -12.91
CA GLU A 60 -10.21 7.61 -13.29
C GLU A 60 -11.58 6.93 -13.08
N GLU A 61 -11.73 5.67 -13.51
CA GLU A 61 -12.95 4.89 -13.27
C GLU A 61 -13.19 4.64 -11.77
N ILE A 62 -12.13 4.39 -10.99
CA ILE A 62 -12.25 4.22 -9.53
C ILE A 62 -12.70 5.53 -8.89
N ASN A 63 -12.09 6.66 -9.27
CA ASN A 63 -12.47 7.97 -8.78
C ASN A 63 -13.94 8.29 -9.08
N GLN A 64 -14.39 7.99 -10.31
CA GLN A 64 -15.78 8.20 -10.71
C GLN A 64 -16.75 7.35 -9.86
N ILE A 65 -16.42 6.07 -9.59
CA ILE A 65 -17.23 5.21 -8.72
C ILE A 65 -17.35 5.82 -7.31
N LEU A 66 -16.26 6.37 -6.76
CA LEU A 66 -16.28 6.97 -5.43
C LEU A 66 -17.21 8.20 -5.38
N VAL A 67 -17.18 9.04 -6.41
CA VAL A 67 -18.05 10.20 -6.54
C VAL A 67 -19.52 9.75 -6.66
N GLU A 68 -19.83 8.84 -7.59
CA GLU A 68 -21.18 8.35 -7.81
C GLU A 68 -21.82 7.70 -6.56
N GLU A 69 -21.04 6.94 -5.80
CA GLU A 69 -21.52 6.32 -4.57
C GLU A 69 -21.76 7.37 -3.46
N ALA A 70 -20.91 8.39 -3.38
CA ALA A 70 -21.08 9.47 -2.42
C ALA A 70 -22.27 10.37 -2.76
N GLU A 71 -22.52 10.67 -4.04
CA GLU A 71 -23.67 11.46 -4.51
C GLU A 71 -25.02 10.78 -4.25
N LYS A 72 -25.04 9.44 -4.09
CA LYS A 72 -26.22 8.71 -3.61
C LYS A 72 -26.51 8.93 -2.12
N GLY A 73 -25.72 9.76 -1.43
CA GLY A 73 -25.82 10.02 0.01
C GLY A 73 -25.33 8.88 0.90
N ARG A 74 -24.55 7.94 0.35
CA ARG A 74 -24.02 6.78 1.08
C ARG A 74 -22.75 7.13 1.86
N ARG A 75 -22.54 6.44 2.98
CA ARG A 75 -21.24 6.38 3.65
C ARG A 75 -20.35 5.42 2.87
N VAL A 76 -19.46 6.00 2.06
CA VAL A 76 -18.55 5.24 1.18
C VAL A 76 -17.22 4.99 1.89
N VAL A 77 -16.75 3.76 1.86
CA VAL A 77 -15.41 3.39 2.33
C VAL A 77 -14.59 2.92 1.14
N ARG A 78 -13.56 3.68 0.77
CA ARG A 78 -12.50 3.17 -0.10
C ARG A 78 -11.51 2.40 0.75
N LEU A 79 -11.57 1.09 0.70
CA LEU A 79 -10.73 0.17 1.47
C LEU A 79 -9.51 -0.25 0.64
N LYS A 80 -8.30 0.02 1.16
CA LYS A 80 -7.02 -0.17 0.46
C LYS A 80 -6.08 -1.01 1.32
N GLY A 81 -5.26 -1.84 0.71
CA GLY A 81 -4.17 -2.52 1.43
C GLY A 81 -3.12 -1.53 1.94
N GLY A 82 -2.45 -1.87 3.04
CA GLY A 82 -1.43 -1.01 3.65
C GLY A 82 -1.98 0.31 4.18
N ASP A 83 -1.31 1.41 3.87
CA ASP A 83 -1.73 2.79 4.16
C ASP A 83 -2.12 3.50 2.86
N PRO A 84 -3.22 4.29 2.82
CA PRO A 84 -3.70 4.91 1.59
C PRO A 84 -2.75 5.94 0.99
N PHE A 85 -1.86 6.54 1.79
CA PHE A 85 -0.93 7.58 1.37
C PHE A 85 0.51 7.08 1.16
N VAL A 86 0.78 5.80 1.44
CA VAL A 86 2.07 5.17 1.15
C VAL A 86 1.94 4.34 -0.13
N PHE A 87 2.26 4.95 -1.27
CA PHE A 87 2.12 4.39 -2.63
C PHE A 87 0.74 3.83 -2.96
N GLY A 88 -0.28 4.26 -2.22
CA GLY A 88 -1.66 3.82 -2.37
C GLY A 88 -2.53 4.70 -3.26
N ARG A 89 -1.99 5.78 -3.84
CA ARG A 89 -2.74 6.75 -4.68
C ARG A 89 -3.95 7.40 -3.99
N GLY A 90 -4.03 7.34 -2.66
CA GLY A 90 -5.14 7.90 -1.90
C GLY A 90 -5.28 9.42 -2.03
N SER A 91 -4.17 10.13 -2.30
CA SER A 91 -4.20 11.56 -2.57
C SER A 91 -4.89 11.91 -3.88
N GLU A 92 -4.75 11.08 -4.93
CA GLU A 92 -5.45 11.27 -6.20
C GLU A 92 -6.97 11.10 -6.02
N GLU A 93 -7.38 10.09 -5.25
CA GLU A 93 -8.79 9.87 -4.89
C GLU A 93 -9.35 11.03 -4.05
N ALA A 94 -8.59 11.51 -3.06
CA ALA A 94 -8.98 12.62 -2.19
C ALA A 94 -9.16 13.95 -2.95
N LEU A 95 -8.25 14.25 -3.91
CA LEU A 95 -8.35 15.46 -4.72
C LEU A 95 -9.62 15.48 -5.56
N VAL A 96 -9.99 14.38 -6.19
CA VAL A 96 -11.23 14.29 -6.97
C VAL A 96 -12.46 14.47 -6.08
N LEU A 97 -12.50 13.88 -4.88
CA LEU A 97 -13.60 14.10 -3.94
C LEU A 97 -13.70 15.57 -3.52
N GLN A 98 -12.57 16.22 -3.29
CA GLN A 98 -12.51 17.66 -2.96
C GLN A 98 -13.05 18.53 -4.10
N GLU A 99 -12.69 18.24 -5.35
CA GLU A 99 -13.17 18.94 -6.56
C GLU A 99 -14.70 18.84 -6.70
N HIS A 100 -15.30 17.73 -6.26
CA HIS A 100 -16.75 17.54 -6.25
C HIS A 100 -17.44 18.03 -4.96
N GLY A 101 -16.71 18.68 -4.05
CA GLY A 101 -17.26 19.16 -2.78
C GLY A 101 -17.70 18.04 -1.82
N ILE A 102 -17.22 16.82 -1.99
CA ILE A 102 -17.56 15.66 -1.17
C ILE A 102 -16.66 15.64 0.06
N PRO A 103 -17.21 15.72 1.28
CA PRO A 103 -16.40 15.62 2.50
C PRO A 103 -15.82 14.22 2.67
N PHE A 104 -14.57 14.12 3.08
CA PHE A 104 -13.90 12.85 3.32
C PHE A 104 -12.97 12.93 4.53
N GLU A 105 -12.64 11.76 5.09
CA GLU A 105 -11.56 11.60 6.05
C GLU A 105 -10.57 10.54 5.56
N VAL A 106 -9.30 10.69 5.94
CA VAL A 106 -8.26 9.70 5.66
C VAL A 106 -7.98 8.93 6.95
N VAL A 107 -8.24 7.63 6.91
CA VAL A 107 -7.93 6.73 8.03
C VAL A 107 -6.62 6.02 7.72
N CYS A 108 -5.58 6.36 8.47
CA CYS A 108 -4.25 5.75 8.35
C CYS A 108 -4.28 4.27 8.72
N GLY A 109 -3.31 3.52 8.23
CA GLY A 109 -3.10 2.12 8.57
C GLY A 109 -1.63 1.74 8.63
N VAL A 110 -1.37 0.49 8.96
CA VAL A 110 -0.01 -0.03 9.01
C VAL A 110 0.45 -0.34 7.58
N THR A 111 1.46 0.40 7.12
CA THR A 111 2.07 0.14 5.81
C THR A 111 2.84 -1.17 5.81
N SER A 112 2.83 -1.90 4.69
CA SER A 112 3.63 -3.11 4.48
C SER A 112 5.13 -2.86 4.64
N ALA A 113 5.59 -1.64 4.39
CA ALA A 113 6.98 -1.25 4.58
C ALA A 113 7.50 -1.47 6.03
N VAL A 114 6.61 -1.41 7.00
CA VAL A 114 6.94 -1.62 8.42
C VAL A 114 6.43 -2.98 8.90
N ALA A 115 5.21 -3.35 8.55
CA ALA A 115 4.57 -4.55 9.07
C ALA A 115 5.21 -5.84 8.55
N VAL A 116 5.59 -5.89 7.28
CA VAL A 116 6.15 -7.12 6.68
C VAL A 116 7.53 -7.44 7.25
N PRO A 117 8.50 -6.52 7.33
CA PRO A 117 9.75 -6.79 8.05
C PRO A 117 9.52 -7.19 9.51
N ALA A 118 8.64 -6.50 10.22
CA ALA A 118 8.34 -6.82 11.62
C ALA A 118 7.78 -8.23 11.80
N ALA A 119 6.89 -8.69 10.91
CA ALA A 119 6.35 -10.05 10.91
C ALA A 119 7.45 -11.12 10.68
N CYS A 120 8.57 -10.74 10.04
CA CYS A 120 9.75 -11.57 9.84
C CYS A 120 10.80 -11.41 10.96
N GLY A 121 10.53 -10.63 12.00
CA GLY A 121 11.49 -10.35 13.06
C GLY A 121 12.62 -9.39 12.64
N ILE A 122 12.43 -8.62 11.55
CA ILE A 122 13.42 -7.71 11.00
C ILE A 122 13.08 -6.27 11.40
N PRO A 123 13.85 -5.63 12.27
CA PRO A 123 13.64 -4.23 12.60
C PRO A 123 14.09 -3.34 11.43
N VAL A 124 13.25 -2.40 11.02
CA VAL A 124 13.61 -1.42 9.97
C VAL A 124 14.58 -0.33 10.46
N THR A 125 14.71 -0.16 11.78
CA THR A 125 15.73 0.68 12.41
C THR A 125 16.39 -0.08 13.57
N HIS A 126 17.68 0.18 13.79
CA HIS A 126 18.40 -0.41 14.91
C HIS A 126 19.47 0.56 15.42
N ARG A 127 19.49 0.80 16.75
CA ARG A 127 20.49 1.69 17.35
C ARG A 127 21.90 1.19 17.06
N GLY A 128 22.74 2.04 16.49
CA GLY A 128 24.13 1.74 16.15
C GLY A 128 24.35 1.02 14.82
N MET A 129 23.26 0.61 14.11
CA MET A 129 23.36 -0.02 12.79
C MET A 129 22.57 0.73 11.71
N ALA A 130 21.28 0.99 11.96
CA ALA A 130 20.38 1.61 11.00
C ALA A 130 19.59 2.75 11.67
N PRO A 131 20.15 3.99 11.67
CA PRO A 131 19.51 5.14 12.32
C PRO A 131 18.32 5.68 11.52
N SER A 132 18.18 5.28 10.27
CA SER A 132 17.13 5.69 9.35
C SER A 132 16.63 4.51 8.52
N PHE A 133 15.46 4.69 7.89
CA PHE A 133 15.00 3.81 6.82
C PHE A 133 14.33 4.64 5.73
N HIS A 134 14.44 4.17 4.49
CA HIS A 134 13.90 4.82 3.30
C HIS A 134 12.90 3.89 2.63
N VAL A 135 11.70 4.39 2.37
CA VAL A 135 10.65 3.63 1.67
C VAL A 135 10.54 4.15 0.24
N ILE A 136 10.80 3.28 -0.70
CA ILE A 136 10.99 3.62 -2.11
C ILE A 136 10.09 2.74 -2.97
N THR A 137 9.49 3.28 -4.05
CA THR A 137 8.79 2.46 -5.03
C THR A 137 9.77 1.87 -6.05
N GLY A 138 9.64 0.58 -6.36
CA GLY A 138 10.44 -0.07 -7.40
C GLY A 138 10.02 0.28 -8.83
N HIS A 139 8.81 0.86 -9.03
CA HIS A 139 8.27 1.17 -10.36
C HIS A 139 7.71 2.59 -10.45
N ARG A 140 7.74 3.17 -11.66
CA ARG A 140 7.00 4.39 -12.03
C ARG A 140 5.58 4.06 -12.51
N LYS A 141 4.78 5.13 -12.72
CA LYS A 141 3.40 5.03 -13.22
C LYS A 141 3.28 4.24 -14.53
N ASN A 142 4.28 4.26 -15.40
CA ASN A 142 4.33 3.56 -16.69
C ASN A 142 4.95 2.14 -16.61
N GLY A 143 5.24 1.63 -15.40
CA GLY A 143 5.86 0.32 -15.20
C GLY A 143 7.37 0.28 -15.41
N GLU A 144 8.00 1.40 -15.78
CA GLU A 144 9.45 1.51 -15.88
C GLU A 144 10.09 1.54 -14.48
N PRO A 145 11.36 1.12 -14.34
CA PRO A 145 12.12 1.29 -13.10
C PRO A 145 12.13 2.76 -12.68
N ALA A 146 11.94 3.02 -11.40
CA ALA A 146 12.06 4.38 -10.89
C ALA A 146 13.49 4.89 -11.12
N HIS A 147 13.64 6.10 -11.68
CA HIS A 147 14.95 6.72 -11.79
C HIS A 147 15.40 7.15 -10.40
N MET A 148 16.45 6.52 -9.90
CA MET A 148 16.98 6.72 -8.56
C MET A 148 18.46 7.10 -8.63
N ASP A 149 18.88 7.97 -7.72
CA ASP A 149 20.30 8.17 -7.46
C ASP A 149 20.79 7.07 -6.50
N TYR A 150 21.19 5.94 -7.07
CA TYR A 150 21.67 4.80 -6.30
C TYR A 150 22.93 5.14 -5.49
N SER A 151 23.76 6.07 -5.97
CA SER A 151 24.94 6.51 -5.24
C SER A 151 24.59 7.30 -3.99
N ALA A 152 23.56 8.14 -4.06
CA ALA A 152 23.04 8.83 -2.88
C ALA A 152 22.46 7.82 -1.87
N LEU A 153 21.61 6.90 -2.32
CA LEU A 153 21.03 5.87 -1.46
C LEU A 153 22.09 4.99 -0.78
N ALA A 154 23.16 4.62 -1.51
CA ALA A 154 24.26 3.83 -0.94
C ALA A 154 25.05 4.60 0.13
N ARG A 155 25.19 5.93 0.00
CA ARG A 155 25.92 6.77 0.96
C ARG A 155 25.12 7.12 2.21
N GLU A 156 23.79 7.28 2.09
CA GLU A 156 22.93 7.67 3.22
C GLU A 156 22.96 6.65 4.36
N GLY A 157 23.17 5.38 4.03
CA GLY A 157 23.09 4.30 5.01
C GLY A 157 21.66 4.03 5.48
N GLY A 158 21.52 3.21 6.53
CA GLY A 158 20.22 2.81 7.02
C GLY A 158 19.57 1.68 6.21
N THR A 159 18.30 1.43 6.44
CA THR A 159 17.57 0.36 5.77
C THR A 159 16.85 0.89 4.53
N LEU A 160 17.05 0.25 3.38
CA LEU A 160 16.31 0.56 2.15
C LEU A 160 15.18 -0.44 1.94
N ILE A 161 13.97 0.05 1.80
CA ILE A 161 12.75 -0.76 1.62
C ILE A 161 12.15 -0.43 0.27
N PHE A 162 12.21 -1.37 -0.66
CA PHE A 162 11.65 -1.22 -2.00
C PHE A 162 10.30 -1.92 -2.08
N LEU A 163 9.22 -1.14 -2.10
CA LEU A 163 7.89 -1.68 -2.36
C LEU A 163 7.67 -1.87 -3.87
N MET A 164 6.94 -2.92 -4.24
CA MET A 164 6.71 -3.27 -5.66
C MET A 164 8.01 -3.50 -6.46
N GLY A 165 9.09 -3.90 -5.79
CA GLY A 165 10.45 -3.96 -6.36
C GLY A 165 10.86 -5.33 -6.91
N VAL A 166 10.06 -6.39 -6.79
CA VAL A 166 10.46 -7.77 -7.09
C VAL A 166 10.96 -7.91 -8.53
N THR A 167 10.21 -7.42 -9.51
CA THR A 167 10.60 -7.48 -10.93
C THR A 167 11.79 -6.60 -11.30
N SER A 168 12.10 -5.60 -10.49
CA SER A 168 13.23 -4.67 -10.65
C SER A 168 14.40 -4.98 -9.71
N ALA A 169 14.30 -6.03 -8.91
CA ALA A 169 15.26 -6.33 -7.85
C ALA A 169 16.72 -6.41 -8.36
N GLU A 170 16.95 -7.09 -9.47
CA GLU A 170 18.29 -7.20 -10.07
C GLU A 170 18.84 -5.82 -10.46
N THR A 171 18.04 -4.96 -11.08
CA THR A 171 18.42 -3.62 -11.48
C THR A 171 18.72 -2.75 -10.26
N ILE A 172 17.88 -2.84 -9.22
CA ILE A 172 18.08 -2.12 -7.95
C ILE A 172 19.38 -2.54 -7.29
N CYS A 173 19.63 -3.85 -7.15
CA CYS A 173 20.81 -4.39 -6.53
C CYS A 173 22.09 -3.98 -7.28
N ARG A 174 22.08 -4.10 -8.60
CA ARG A 174 23.18 -3.69 -9.46
C ARG A 174 23.48 -2.19 -9.28
N GLY A 175 22.45 -1.35 -9.36
CA GLY A 175 22.58 0.10 -9.20
C GLY A 175 23.15 0.50 -7.83
N LEU A 176 22.72 -0.15 -6.75
CA LEU A 176 23.24 0.10 -5.41
C LEU A 176 24.72 -0.31 -5.28
N ILE A 177 25.12 -1.46 -5.83
CA ILE A 177 26.51 -1.92 -5.81
C ILE A 177 27.39 -0.97 -6.65
N GLU A 178 26.97 -0.61 -7.86
CA GLU A 178 27.66 0.37 -8.71
C GLU A 178 27.72 1.75 -8.05
N GLY A 179 26.70 2.10 -7.26
CA GLY A 179 26.62 3.31 -6.44
C GLY A 179 27.51 3.31 -5.20
N GLY A 180 28.20 2.20 -4.90
CA GLY A 180 29.17 2.09 -3.80
C GLY A 180 28.67 1.32 -2.57
N MET A 181 27.51 0.67 -2.64
CA MET A 181 27.05 -0.22 -1.56
C MET A 181 27.91 -1.50 -1.52
N ASP A 182 28.24 -1.96 -0.31
CA ASP A 182 28.96 -3.22 -0.15
C ASP A 182 28.12 -4.38 -0.71
N ARG A 183 28.73 -5.15 -1.63
CA ARG A 183 28.09 -6.34 -2.24
C ARG A 183 27.71 -7.44 -1.23
N HIS A 184 28.26 -7.40 -0.02
CA HIS A 184 27.96 -8.33 1.06
C HIS A 184 26.83 -7.86 1.97
N ASN A 185 26.25 -6.69 1.71
CA ASN A 185 25.04 -6.26 2.42
C ASN A 185 23.90 -7.25 2.21
N GLN A 186 23.22 -7.58 3.29
CA GLN A 186 22.11 -8.52 3.24
C GLN A 186 20.91 -7.91 2.50
N GLN A 187 20.31 -8.72 1.64
CA GLN A 187 19.07 -8.40 0.94
C GLN A 187 18.04 -9.47 1.26
N ILE A 188 16.80 -9.04 1.48
CA ILE A 188 15.70 -9.92 1.79
C ILE A 188 14.53 -9.56 0.87
N CYS A 189 14.05 -10.54 0.12
CA CYS A 189 12.81 -10.41 -0.66
C CYS A 189 11.67 -11.02 0.15
N LEU A 190 10.63 -10.22 0.41
CA LEU A 190 9.45 -10.64 1.13
C LEU A 190 8.23 -10.51 0.22
N GLU A 191 7.55 -11.62 -0.03
CA GLU A 191 6.36 -11.67 -0.89
C GLU A 191 5.14 -12.06 -0.06
N ILE A 192 4.00 -11.40 -0.34
CA ILE A 192 2.73 -11.62 0.36
C ILE A 192 2.90 -11.51 1.90
N GLY A 193 3.68 -10.54 2.34
CA GLY A 193 4.03 -10.36 3.73
C GLY A 193 2.83 -10.03 4.63
N ALA A 194 2.92 -10.44 5.89
CA ALA A 194 1.89 -10.28 6.92
C ALA A 194 0.54 -10.97 6.58
N THR A 195 0.59 -12.07 5.85
CA THR A 195 -0.55 -12.96 5.57
C THR A 195 -0.16 -14.41 5.82
N ALA A 196 -1.15 -15.33 5.83
CA ALA A 196 -0.89 -16.76 5.95
C ALA A 196 -0.05 -17.34 4.78
N GLY A 197 0.07 -16.62 3.66
CA GLY A 197 0.87 -16.98 2.49
C GLY A 197 2.25 -16.32 2.45
N GLN A 198 2.72 -15.70 3.54
CA GLN A 198 4.02 -15.02 3.59
C GLN A 198 5.17 -15.98 3.27
N ARG A 199 6.07 -15.54 2.39
CA ARG A 199 7.31 -16.23 1.99
C ARG A 199 8.49 -15.27 2.01
#